data_31d8dc042c76f432d2d64e1cbd7bfda1
#
_entry.id   31d8dc042c76f432d2d64e1cbd7bfda1
#
_cell.length_a   1.000
_cell.length_b   1.000
_cell.length_c   1.000
_cell.angle_alpha   90.00
_cell.angle_beta   90.00
_cell.angle_gamma   90.00
#
_symmetry.space_group_name_H-M   'P 1'
#
loop_
_entity.id
_entity.type
_entity.pdbx_description
1 polymer ?
#
loop_
_entity_poly.entity_id
_entity_poly.type
_entity_poly.pdbx_seq_one_letter_code
_entity_poly.pdbx_strand_id
1 'polypeptide(L)'
;HFKEQRIAGFVTDAGGPTSHTAILGRSLDIPSVIGLRNARDLISENEWVIVDGINGVLIINPDDTVLAEYRGHMREYKNRKRALNKLKKTAATTEDGLNIELLANIESTEDIKQLHSAGADGVGLFRSEYLYLNRDTLPTEDEQYEVYSTLIKKLKGKQLTIRTVDLGVDKNPRWFGQNATPNGSLNPALGLTGIRLCLAEPVMFRTQM
;
A
#
# COMPACT_ATOMS: atom_id res chain seq x y z
N HIS A 1 12.97 -10.07 -7.02
CA HIS A 1 13.20 -10.25 -8.46
C HIS A 1 12.50 -9.20 -9.33
N PHE A 2 11.28 -8.68 -8.98
CA PHE A 2 10.57 -7.67 -9.80
C PHE A 2 11.29 -6.31 -9.91
N LYS A 3 12.13 -5.95 -8.94
CA LYS A 3 12.88 -4.66 -8.96
C LYS A 3 14.07 -4.65 -9.91
N GLU A 4 14.55 -5.81 -10.33
CA GLU A 4 15.75 -5.97 -11.17
C GLU A 4 15.45 -6.15 -12.65
N GLN A 5 14.21 -6.53 -12.99
CA GLN A 5 13.76 -6.71 -14.37
C GLN A 5 12.91 -5.53 -14.80
N ARG A 6 13.11 -5.05 -16.05
CA ARG A 6 12.28 -4.02 -16.68
C ARG A 6 10.94 -4.62 -17.08
N ILE A 7 10.02 -4.75 -16.14
CA ILE A 7 8.67 -5.25 -16.39
C ILE A 7 7.81 -4.07 -16.83
N ALA A 8 7.26 -4.12 -18.04
CA ALA A 8 6.40 -3.08 -18.59
C ALA A 8 4.94 -3.21 -18.11
N GLY A 9 4.50 -4.41 -17.76
CA GLY A 9 3.19 -4.74 -17.22
C GLY A 9 3.17 -6.21 -16.80
N PHE A 10 2.16 -6.61 -16.04
CA PHE A 10 1.95 -8.02 -15.74
C PHE A 10 0.47 -8.37 -15.61
N VAL A 11 0.18 -9.64 -15.80
CA VAL A 11 -1.16 -10.20 -15.62
C VAL A 11 -1.09 -11.44 -14.74
N THR A 12 -2.18 -11.76 -14.05
CA THR A 12 -2.29 -13.00 -13.27
C THR A 12 -3.65 -13.64 -13.48
N ASP A 13 -3.67 -14.97 -13.50
CA ASP A 13 -4.92 -15.74 -13.62
C ASP A 13 -5.67 -15.81 -12.29
N ALA A 14 -4.95 -15.82 -11.18
CA ALA A 14 -5.50 -15.86 -9.84
C ALA A 14 -5.17 -14.60 -9.05
N GLY A 15 -5.91 -14.36 -7.98
CA GLY A 15 -5.73 -13.24 -7.07
C GLY A 15 -6.87 -12.23 -7.13
N GLY A 16 -6.84 -11.29 -6.19
CA GLY A 16 -7.82 -10.22 -6.06
C GLY A 16 -7.15 -8.88 -5.78
N PRO A 17 -7.93 -7.80 -5.61
CA PRO A 17 -7.41 -6.44 -5.42
C PRO A 17 -6.50 -6.27 -4.20
N THR A 18 -6.60 -7.16 -3.23
CA THR A 18 -5.81 -7.18 -1.98
C THR A 18 -4.67 -8.19 -1.99
N SER A 19 -4.46 -8.92 -3.10
CA SER A 19 -3.37 -9.89 -3.20
C SER A 19 -2.00 -9.19 -3.14
N HIS A 20 -0.97 -9.91 -2.68
CA HIS A 20 0.42 -9.41 -2.64
C HIS A 20 0.88 -8.88 -4.00
N THR A 21 0.48 -9.56 -5.08
CA THR A 21 0.81 -9.17 -6.46
C THR A 21 0.15 -7.85 -6.85
N ALA A 22 -1.12 -7.63 -6.43
CA ALA A 22 -1.83 -6.38 -6.65
C ALA A 22 -1.18 -5.20 -5.92
N ILE A 23 -0.79 -5.43 -4.66
CA ILE A 23 -0.10 -4.43 -3.84
C ILE A 23 1.24 -4.08 -4.46
N LEU A 24 2.00 -5.09 -4.91
CA LEU A 24 3.29 -4.90 -5.56
C LEU A 24 3.18 -4.10 -6.86
N GLY A 25 2.21 -4.43 -7.72
CA GLY A 25 1.95 -3.68 -8.96
C GLY A 25 1.69 -2.21 -8.72
N ARG A 26 0.86 -1.91 -7.72
CA ARG A 26 0.57 -0.54 -7.30
C ARG A 26 1.80 0.18 -6.74
N SER A 27 2.58 -0.49 -5.89
CA SER A 27 3.78 0.10 -5.28
C SER A 27 4.88 0.39 -6.30
N LEU A 28 4.97 -0.41 -7.36
CA LEU A 28 5.94 -0.23 -8.45
C LEU A 28 5.41 0.64 -9.61
N ASP A 29 4.13 1.08 -9.53
CA ASP A 29 3.47 1.86 -10.60
C ASP A 29 3.51 1.13 -11.97
N ILE A 30 3.34 -0.20 -11.93
CA ILE A 30 3.34 -1.07 -13.11
C ILE A 30 1.89 -1.44 -13.47
N PRO A 31 1.45 -1.23 -14.73
CA PRO A 31 0.14 -1.67 -15.19
C PRO A 31 -0.07 -3.16 -14.91
N SER A 32 -1.18 -3.50 -14.27
CA SER A 32 -1.46 -4.89 -13.92
C SER A 32 -2.94 -5.22 -14.02
N VAL A 33 -3.25 -6.42 -14.52
CA VAL A 33 -4.59 -6.99 -14.55
C VAL A 33 -4.58 -8.33 -13.83
N ILE A 34 -5.49 -8.50 -12.88
CA ILE A 34 -5.46 -9.62 -11.93
C ILE A 34 -6.77 -10.40 -12.00
N GLY A 35 -6.68 -11.73 -11.92
CA GLY A 35 -7.85 -12.61 -11.90
C GLY A 35 -8.44 -12.90 -13.27
N LEU A 36 -7.63 -12.95 -14.31
CA LEU A 36 -8.05 -13.24 -15.70
C LEU A 36 -8.40 -14.71 -15.96
N ARG A 37 -8.17 -15.59 -15.00
CA ARG A 37 -8.47 -17.03 -14.98
C ARG A 37 -7.61 -17.90 -15.90
N ASN A 38 -7.38 -17.54 -17.16
CA ASN A 38 -6.64 -18.34 -18.15
C ASN A 38 -5.81 -17.50 -19.12
N ALA A 39 -5.34 -16.32 -18.70
CA ALA A 39 -4.53 -15.44 -19.55
C ALA A 39 -3.22 -16.10 -19.98
N ARG A 40 -2.63 -16.93 -19.12
CA ARG A 40 -1.39 -17.64 -19.41
C ARG A 40 -1.51 -18.58 -20.61
N ASP A 41 -2.66 -19.23 -20.75
CA ASP A 41 -2.90 -20.18 -21.85
C ASP A 41 -3.22 -19.49 -23.17
N LEU A 42 -3.60 -18.21 -23.11
CA LEU A 42 -3.99 -17.41 -24.28
C LEU A 42 -2.85 -16.57 -24.86
N ILE A 43 -1.78 -16.34 -24.08
CA ILE A 43 -0.65 -15.50 -24.50
C ILE A 43 0.51 -16.39 -24.93
N SER A 44 0.97 -16.20 -26.16
CA SER A 44 2.18 -16.86 -26.66
C SER A 44 3.41 -15.98 -26.49
N GLU A 45 4.58 -16.60 -26.53
CA GLU A 45 5.84 -15.87 -26.43
C GLU A 45 6.03 -14.95 -27.64
N ASN A 46 6.52 -13.73 -27.39
CA ASN A 46 6.73 -12.68 -28.40
C ASN A 46 5.46 -12.08 -29.04
N GLU A 47 4.30 -12.33 -28.48
CA GLU A 47 3.07 -11.66 -28.91
C GLU A 47 2.96 -10.23 -28.34
N TRP A 48 2.37 -9.35 -29.14
CA TRP A 48 1.98 -8.03 -28.68
C TRP A 48 0.75 -8.12 -27.77
N VAL A 49 0.87 -7.51 -26.60
CA VAL A 49 -0.24 -7.42 -25.63
C VAL A 49 -0.41 -5.99 -25.13
N ILE A 50 -1.65 -5.61 -24.86
CA ILE A 50 -1.98 -4.37 -24.15
C ILE A 50 -2.48 -4.76 -22.76
N VAL A 51 -1.85 -4.21 -21.73
CA VAL A 51 -2.26 -4.38 -20.34
C VAL A 51 -2.81 -3.04 -19.84
N ASP A 52 -4.12 -2.93 -19.75
CA ASP A 52 -4.82 -1.76 -19.21
C ASP A 52 -5.23 -2.01 -17.76
N GLY A 53 -4.38 -1.59 -16.83
CA GLY A 53 -4.63 -1.72 -15.40
C GLY A 53 -5.69 -0.75 -14.86
N ILE A 54 -6.14 0.24 -15.64
CA ILE A 54 -7.20 1.17 -15.24
C ILE A 54 -8.56 0.52 -15.44
N ASN A 55 -8.77 -0.06 -16.62
CA ASN A 55 -10.03 -0.68 -17.02
C ASN A 55 -10.07 -2.20 -16.75
N GLY A 56 -8.94 -2.79 -16.32
CA GLY A 56 -8.84 -4.24 -16.07
C GLY A 56 -8.91 -5.06 -17.35
N VAL A 57 -8.34 -4.57 -18.45
CA VAL A 57 -8.41 -5.17 -19.77
C VAL A 57 -7.05 -5.69 -20.21
N LEU A 58 -7.04 -6.90 -20.75
CA LEU A 58 -5.92 -7.49 -21.50
C LEU A 58 -6.35 -7.70 -22.94
N ILE A 59 -5.61 -7.17 -23.89
CA ILE A 59 -5.82 -7.40 -25.33
C ILE A 59 -4.60 -8.12 -25.88
N ILE A 60 -4.85 -9.24 -26.55
CA ILE A 60 -3.81 -10.09 -27.17
C ILE A 60 -3.88 -9.88 -28.68
N ASN A 61 -2.73 -9.72 -29.31
CA ASN A 61 -2.61 -9.46 -30.77
C ASN A 61 -3.52 -8.31 -31.25
N PRO A 62 -3.41 -7.10 -30.63
CA PRO A 62 -4.19 -5.94 -31.07
C PRO A 62 -3.84 -5.57 -32.51
N ASP A 63 -4.86 -5.22 -33.29
CA ASP A 63 -4.64 -4.62 -34.61
C ASP A 63 -4.09 -3.19 -34.53
N ASP A 64 -3.70 -2.63 -35.67
CA ASP A 64 -3.08 -1.30 -35.71
C ASP A 64 -4.03 -0.19 -35.23
N THR A 65 -5.33 -0.34 -35.42
CA THR A 65 -6.34 0.63 -34.95
C THR A 65 -6.41 0.65 -33.44
N VAL A 66 -6.51 -0.53 -32.82
CA VAL A 66 -6.53 -0.68 -31.37
C VAL A 66 -5.20 -0.22 -30.76
N LEU A 67 -4.06 -0.55 -31.38
CA LEU A 67 -2.75 -0.07 -30.95
C LEU A 67 -2.66 1.47 -31.00
N ALA A 68 -3.19 2.10 -32.03
CA ALA A 68 -3.19 3.57 -32.15
C ALA A 68 -4.05 4.23 -31.06
N GLU A 69 -5.23 3.68 -30.78
CA GLU A 69 -6.12 4.13 -29.71
C GLU A 69 -5.43 4.05 -28.35
N TYR A 70 -4.89 2.90 -27.97
CA TYR A 70 -4.23 2.72 -26.67
C TYR A 70 -2.93 3.51 -26.53
N ARG A 71 -2.23 3.79 -27.61
CA ARG A 71 -1.13 4.78 -27.61
C ARG A 71 -1.63 6.20 -27.30
N GLY A 72 -2.84 6.54 -27.72
CA GLY A 72 -3.54 7.76 -27.34
C GLY A 72 -3.80 7.79 -25.84
N HIS A 73 -4.47 6.78 -25.29
CA HIS A 73 -4.75 6.66 -23.87
C HIS A 73 -3.48 6.73 -23.01
N MET A 74 -2.40 6.06 -23.43
CA MET A 74 -1.12 6.12 -22.74
C MET A 74 -0.52 7.54 -22.73
N ARG A 75 -0.66 8.31 -23.82
CA ARG A 75 -0.20 9.71 -23.88
C ARG A 75 -1.01 10.59 -22.94
N GLU A 76 -2.33 10.45 -22.93
CA GLU A 76 -3.23 11.17 -22.03
C GLU A 76 -2.92 10.87 -20.58
N TYR A 77 -2.76 9.59 -20.21
CA TYR A 77 -2.35 9.18 -18.88
C TYR A 77 -1.02 9.81 -18.45
N LYS A 78 -0.01 9.78 -19.31
CA LYS A 78 1.29 10.41 -19.04
C LYS A 78 1.17 11.92 -18.87
N ASN A 79 0.35 12.58 -19.69
CA ASN A 79 0.13 14.02 -19.59
C ASN A 79 -0.60 14.39 -18.28
N ARG A 80 -1.64 13.63 -17.92
CA ARG A 80 -2.35 13.79 -16.64
C ARG A 80 -1.39 13.60 -15.47
N LYS A 81 -0.57 12.55 -15.49
CA LYS A 81 0.44 12.29 -14.44
C LYS A 81 1.46 13.44 -14.34
N ARG A 82 1.92 13.99 -15.47
CA ARG A 82 2.80 15.17 -15.48
C ARG A 82 2.12 16.41 -14.91
N ALA A 83 0.85 16.65 -15.23
CA ALA A 83 0.07 17.76 -14.68
C ALA A 83 -0.07 17.62 -13.15
N LEU A 84 -0.43 16.43 -12.64
CA LEU A 84 -0.50 16.16 -11.21
C LEU A 84 0.85 16.34 -10.51
N ASN A 85 1.94 15.95 -11.16
CA ASN A 85 3.28 16.13 -10.60
C ASN A 85 3.66 17.61 -10.40
N LYS A 86 3.10 18.53 -11.17
CA LYS A 86 3.31 19.98 -10.97
C LYS A 86 2.65 20.47 -9.67
N LEU A 87 1.54 19.86 -9.29
CA LEU A 87 0.80 20.21 -8.06
C LEU A 87 1.53 19.83 -6.76
N LYS A 88 2.51 18.94 -6.81
CA LYS A 88 3.27 18.50 -5.62
C LYS A 88 3.95 19.61 -4.84
N LYS A 89 4.20 20.75 -5.47
CA LYS A 89 4.83 21.92 -4.85
C LYS A 89 3.85 23.06 -4.59
N THR A 90 2.58 22.83 -4.86
CA THR A 90 1.52 23.85 -4.70
C THR A 90 0.87 23.60 -3.35
N ALA A 91 0.75 24.63 -2.51
CA ALA A 91 0.02 24.54 -1.26
C ALA A 91 -1.44 24.16 -1.54
N ALA A 92 -1.98 23.23 -0.75
CA ALA A 92 -3.39 22.90 -0.80
C ALA A 92 -4.16 23.99 -0.05
N THR A 93 -4.83 24.86 -0.79
CA THR A 93 -5.56 26.01 -0.24
C THR A 93 -7.00 25.96 -0.72
N THR A 94 -7.94 26.13 0.20
CA THR A 94 -9.37 26.23 -0.12
C THR A 94 -9.67 27.57 -0.83
N GLU A 95 -10.86 27.68 -1.44
CA GLU A 95 -11.27 28.92 -2.14
C GLU A 95 -11.34 30.13 -1.23
N ASP A 96 -11.62 29.93 0.07
CA ASP A 96 -11.62 30.98 1.11
C ASP A 96 -10.24 31.25 1.72
N GLY A 97 -9.18 30.64 1.19
CA GLY A 97 -7.78 30.91 1.53
C GLY A 97 -7.23 30.11 2.71
N LEU A 98 -7.94 29.07 3.21
CA LEU A 98 -7.45 28.20 4.27
C LEU A 98 -6.44 27.19 3.72
N ASN A 99 -5.26 27.12 4.31
CA ASN A 99 -4.28 26.09 3.97
C ASN A 99 -4.66 24.75 4.64
N ILE A 100 -4.64 23.69 3.83
CA ILE A 100 -4.92 22.33 4.27
C ILE A 100 -3.62 21.54 4.24
N GLU A 101 -3.26 20.92 5.36
CA GLU A 101 -2.12 20.01 5.44
C GLU A 101 -2.46 18.67 4.76
N LEU A 102 -1.61 18.25 3.84
CA LEU A 102 -1.72 16.96 3.16
C LEU A 102 -0.76 15.96 3.78
N LEU A 103 -1.29 15.10 4.64
CA LEU A 103 -0.51 14.10 5.37
C LEU A 103 -0.63 12.73 4.73
N ALA A 104 0.49 11.99 4.70
CA ALA A 104 0.53 10.65 4.12
C ALA A 104 0.24 9.56 5.15
N ASN A 105 -0.35 8.45 4.70
CA ASN A 105 -0.38 7.21 5.44
C ASN A 105 0.79 6.34 5.00
N ILE A 106 1.56 5.82 5.95
CA ILE A 106 2.72 4.97 5.69
C ILE A 106 2.70 3.71 6.56
N GLU A 107 3.40 2.69 6.12
CA GLU A 107 3.48 1.36 6.76
C GLU A 107 4.92 0.96 7.08
N SER A 108 5.88 1.61 6.41
CA SER A 108 7.31 1.31 6.54
C SER A 108 8.19 2.56 6.46
N THR A 109 9.45 2.42 6.85
CA THR A 109 10.45 3.50 6.72
C THR A 109 10.82 3.78 5.26
N GLU A 110 10.58 2.86 4.35
CA GLU A 110 10.81 2.98 2.91
C GLU A 110 9.81 3.94 2.26
N ASP A 111 8.60 4.02 2.79
CA ASP A 111 7.52 4.86 2.26
C ASP A 111 7.83 6.37 2.39
N ILE A 112 8.77 6.73 3.27
CA ILE A 112 9.22 8.12 3.42
C ILE A 112 9.76 8.70 2.11
N LYS A 113 10.38 7.89 1.25
CA LYS A 113 10.83 8.34 -0.07
C LYS A 113 9.64 8.76 -0.95
N GLN A 114 8.57 7.97 -0.91
CA GLN A 114 7.35 8.26 -1.65
C GLN A 114 6.64 9.49 -1.08
N LEU A 115 6.59 9.63 0.26
CA LEU A 115 6.06 10.81 0.94
C LEU A 115 6.75 12.09 0.45
N HIS A 116 8.07 12.13 0.46
CA HIS A 116 8.82 13.28 -0.03
C HIS A 116 8.59 13.53 -1.52
N SER A 117 8.53 12.46 -2.32
CA SER A 117 8.27 12.58 -3.76
C SER A 117 6.85 13.02 -4.08
N ALA A 118 5.88 12.73 -3.22
CA ALA A 118 4.49 13.17 -3.33
C ALA A 118 4.28 14.62 -2.89
N GLY A 119 5.22 15.19 -2.13
CA GLY A 119 5.11 16.54 -1.59
C GLY A 119 4.23 16.62 -0.34
N ALA A 120 4.05 15.53 0.39
CA ALA A 120 3.26 15.51 1.62
C ALA A 120 3.93 16.35 2.73
N ASP A 121 3.09 17.00 3.53
CA ASP A 121 3.52 17.88 4.63
C ASP A 121 4.04 17.08 5.84
N GLY A 122 3.60 15.83 5.98
CA GLY A 122 4.01 14.95 7.06
C GLY A 122 3.36 13.58 6.98
N VAL A 123 3.44 12.84 8.09
CA VAL A 123 2.78 11.55 8.29
C VAL A 123 1.56 11.74 9.17
N GLY A 124 0.38 11.56 8.60
CA GLY A 124 -0.90 11.58 9.33
C GLY A 124 -1.21 10.26 10.00
N LEU A 125 -0.66 9.17 9.48
CA LEU A 125 -0.81 7.84 10.08
C LEU A 125 0.38 6.94 9.72
N PHE A 126 1.17 6.58 10.72
CA PHE A 126 2.04 5.41 10.65
C PHE A 126 1.31 4.20 11.23
N ARG A 127 1.11 3.18 10.41
CA ARG A 127 0.44 1.94 10.80
C ARG A 127 1.43 1.02 11.51
N SER A 128 1.54 1.17 12.82
CA SER A 128 2.51 0.40 13.63
C SER A 128 2.25 -1.10 13.64
N GLU A 129 1.06 -1.55 13.20
CA GLU A 129 0.68 -2.96 13.12
C GLU A 129 1.63 -3.77 12.26
N TYR A 130 2.24 -3.18 11.25
CA TYR A 130 3.22 -3.85 10.39
C TYR A 130 4.45 -4.35 11.15
N LEU A 131 4.77 -3.75 12.31
CA LEU A 131 5.83 -4.23 13.19
C LEU A 131 5.50 -5.55 13.88
N TYR A 132 4.22 -5.88 13.96
CA TYR A 132 3.68 -7.07 14.64
C TYR A 132 3.31 -8.21 13.68
N LEU A 133 3.30 -7.96 12.37
CA LEU A 133 2.92 -8.94 11.36
C LEU A 133 4.11 -9.80 10.93
N ASN A 134 3.81 -11.02 10.44
CA ASN A 134 4.78 -11.96 9.87
C ASN A 134 5.94 -12.34 10.80
N ARG A 135 5.70 -12.39 12.12
CA ARG A 135 6.68 -12.77 13.13
C ARG A 135 6.05 -13.67 14.18
N ASP A 136 6.89 -14.45 14.85
CA ASP A 136 6.45 -15.42 15.86
C ASP A 136 6.49 -14.84 17.29
N THR A 137 7.14 -13.69 17.49
CA THR A 137 7.26 -12.99 18.77
C THR A 137 6.84 -11.53 18.66
N LEU A 138 6.45 -10.94 19.77
CA LEU A 138 6.19 -9.50 19.85
C LEU A 138 7.46 -8.70 19.54
N PRO A 139 7.34 -7.52 18.87
CA PRO A 139 8.48 -6.62 18.71
C PRO A 139 8.94 -6.10 20.06
N THR A 140 10.25 -6.09 20.26
CA THR A 140 10.86 -5.52 21.47
C THR A 140 10.74 -3.99 21.48
N GLU A 141 10.99 -3.38 22.63
CA GLU A 141 11.07 -1.93 22.77
C GLU A 141 12.15 -1.34 21.86
N ASP A 142 13.34 -1.95 21.83
CA ASP A 142 14.45 -1.51 20.99
C ASP A 142 14.13 -1.57 19.51
N GLU A 143 13.50 -2.66 19.04
CA GLU A 143 13.06 -2.78 17.63
C GLU A 143 12.08 -1.66 17.25
N GLN A 144 11.12 -1.36 18.11
CA GLN A 144 10.15 -0.28 17.89
C GLN A 144 10.82 1.08 17.93
N TYR A 145 11.70 1.32 18.90
CA TYR A 145 12.47 2.55 19.03
C TYR A 145 13.33 2.83 17.78
N GLU A 146 14.01 1.83 17.26
CA GLU A 146 14.83 1.97 16.04
C GLU A 146 13.96 2.41 14.84
N VAL A 147 12.79 1.82 14.67
CA VAL A 147 11.87 2.17 13.57
C VAL A 147 11.37 3.61 13.76
N TYR A 148 10.86 3.95 14.94
CA TYR A 148 10.31 5.28 15.21
C TYR A 148 11.39 6.37 15.10
N SER A 149 12.59 6.12 15.65
CA SER A 149 13.74 7.03 15.53
C SER A 149 14.15 7.23 14.08
N THR A 150 14.13 6.17 13.29
CA THR A 150 14.44 6.23 11.85
C THR A 150 13.40 7.06 11.09
N LEU A 151 12.12 6.89 11.39
CA LEU A 151 11.04 7.69 10.81
C LEU A 151 11.23 9.18 11.13
N ILE A 152 11.45 9.51 12.39
CA ILE A 152 11.65 10.91 12.85
C ILE A 152 12.85 11.54 12.13
N LYS A 153 13.99 10.83 12.08
CA LYS A 153 15.20 11.32 11.40
C LYS A 153 14.96 11.58 9.90
N LYS A 154 14.27 10.63 9.22
CA LYS A 154 13.98 10.76 7.79
C LYS A 154 12.96 11.84 7.46
N LEU A 155 12.02 12.14 8.38
CA LEU A 155 11.00 13.17 8.20
C LEU A 155 11.53 14.60 8.33
N LYS A 156 12.72 14.80 8.91
CA LYS A 156 13.41 16.11 8.97
C LYS A 156 12.52 17.22 9.57
N GLY A 157 11.86 16.94 10.69
CA GLY A 157 11.03 17.90 11.40
C GLY A 157 9.58 18.00 10.94
N LYS A 158 9.17 17.22 9.93
CA LYS A 158 7.75 17.11 9.58
C LYS A 158 6.99 16.29 10.63
N GLN A 159 5.69 16.54 10.72
CA GLN A 159 4.78 15.84 11.62
C GLN A 159 4.81 14.32 11.41
N LEU A 160 4.75 13.58 12.52
CA LEU A 160 4.59 12.13 12.55
C LEU A 160 3.49 11.76 13.56
N THR A 161 2.41 11.16 13.09
CA THR A 161 1.39 10.55 13.93
C THR A 161 1.54 9.03 13.85
N ILE A 162 1.82 8.40 14.98
CA ILE A 162 1.93 6.94 15.13
C ILE A 162 0.64 6.43 15.73
N ARG A 163 -0.02 5.47 15.07
CA ARG A 163 -1.16 4.77 15.64
C ARG A 163 -0.64 3.69 16.59
N THR A 164 -1.19 3.59 17.78
CA THR A 164 -1.01 2.41 18.62
C THR A 164 -1.58 1.19 17.90
N VAL A 165 -1.05 0.00 18.23
CA VAL A 165 -1.38 -1.23 17.51
C VAL A 165 -2.89 -1.44 17.39
N ASP A 166 -3.34 -1.65 16.15
CA ASP A 166 -4.74 -1.90 15.79
C ASP A 166 -4.81 -3.19 14.94
N LEU A 167 -4.56 -4.31 15.60
CA LEU A 167 -4.66 -5.63 14.99
C LEU A 167 -6.09 -6.15 15.15
N GLY A 168 -6.65 -6.62 14.04
CA GLY A 168 -7.91 -7.35 14.01
C GLY A 168 -7.68 -8.86 14.14
N VAL A 169 -8.73 -9.57 14.54
CA VAL A 169 -8.75 -11.03 14.67
C VAL A 169 -8.47 -11.72 13.31
N ASP A 170 -8.77 -11.04 12.21
CA ASP A 170 -8.55 -11.47 10.84
C ASP A 170 -7.06 -11.55 10.44
N LYS A 171 -6.21 -10.84 11.19
CA LYS A 171 -4.75 -10.81 10.94
C LYS A 171 -3.95 -11.69 11.90
N ASN A 172 -4.60 -12.60 12.58
CA ASN A 172 -4.13 -13.52 13.62
C ASN A 172 -2.58 -13.69 13.62
N PRO A 173 -1.81 -12.86 14.34
CA PRO A 173 -0.37 -13.02 14.39
C PRO A 173 -0.07 -14.33 15.13
N ARG A 174 0.96 -15.07 14.71
CA ARG A 174 1.31 -16.38 15.28
C ARG A 174 1.61 -16.32 16.79
N TRP A 175 2.02 -15.16 17.30
CA TRP A 175 2.27 -14.93 18.72
C TRP A 175 1.00 -14.72 19.55
N PHE A 176 -0.15 -14.48 18.89
CA PHE A 176 -1.46 -14.39 19.52
C PHE A 176 -1.94 -15.84 19.77
N GLY A 177 -1.69 -16.42 20.91
CA GLY A 177 -1.98 -17.80 21.23
C GLY A 177 -3.39 -18.25 20.82
N GLN A 178 -3.61 -19.56 20.67
CA GLN A 178 -4.89 -20.16 20.25
C GLN A 178 -6.10 -19.74 21.11
N ASN A 179 -5.87 -19.12 22.25
CA ASN A 179 -6.89 -18.64 23.19
C ASN A 179 -7.42 -17.24 22.86
N ALA A 180 -6.88 -16.55 21.86
CA ALA A 180 -7.26 -15.19 21.53
C ALA A 180 -8.40 -15.07 20.51
N THR A 181 -8.95 -16.17 20.05
CA THR A 181 -10.24 -16.17 19.37
C THR A 181 -11.35 -16.18 20.43
N PRO A 182 -11.97 -15.03 20.77
CA PRO A 182 -13.23 -15.08 21.47
C PRO A 182 -14.19 -15.83 20.56
N ASN A 183 -14.78 -16.90 21.07
CA ASN A 183 -15.81 -17.69 20.42
C ASN A 183 -16.61 -16.89 19.39
N GLY A 184 -16.43 -17.22 18.09
CA GLY A 184 -17.46 -17.06 17.08
C GLY A 184 -17.99 -15.67 16.80
N SER A 185 -17.26 -14.58 17.05
CA SER A 185 -17.70 -13.26 16.60
C SER A 185 -17.67 -13.23 15.06
N LEU A 186 -18.82 -13.43 14.46
CA LEU A 186 -19.05 -13.32 13.01
C LEU A 186 -18.75 -11.93 12.45
N ASN A 187 -18.61 -10.93 13.32
CA ASN A 187 -18.32 -9.56 12.96
C ASN A 187 -16.95 -9.13 13.51
N PRO A 188 -15.91 -8.95 12.67
CA PRO A 188 -14.58 -8.50 13.09
C PRO A 188 -14.59 -7.16 13.86
N ALA A 189 -15.57 -6.28 13.57
CA ALA A 189 -15.69 -4.98 14.25
C ALA A 189 -16.08 -5.10 15.74
N LEU A 190 -16.67 -6.22 16.14
CA LEU A 190 -17.03 -6.50 17.53
C LEU A 190 -15.96 -7.28 18.28
N GLY A 191 -14.89 -7.70 17.60
CA GLY A 191 -13.78 -8.45 18.17
C GLY A 191 -12.88 -7.64 19.11
N LEU A 192 -11.89 -8.32 19.67
CA LEU A 192 -10.83 -7.70 20.48
C LEU A 192 -9.84 -7.01 19.55
N THR A 193 -10.01 -5.69 19.33
CA THR A 193 -9.20 -4.88 18.40
C THR A 193 -8.86 -3.53 19.01
N GLY A 194 -7.81 -2.89 18.49
CA GLY A 194 -7.39 -1.55 18.87
C GLY A 194 -7.19 -1.40 20.38
N ILE A 195 -7.77 -0.37 20.97
CA ILE A 195 -7.60 -0.08 22.40
C ILE A 195 -8.10 -1.21 23.32
N ARG A 196 -9.12 -1.98 22.90
CA ARG A 196 -9.60 -3.12 23.68
C ARG A 196 -8.53 -4.21 23.76
N LEU A 197 -7.83 -4.46 22.68
CA LEU A 197 -6.68 -5.38 22.64
C LEU A 197 -5.54 -4.83 23.51
N CYS A 198 -5.21 -3.56 23.38
CA CYS A 198 -4.16 -2.92 24.17
C CYS A 198 -4.42 -3.02 25.68
N LEU A 199 -5.67 -2.88 26.12
CA LEU A 199 -6.05 -3.02 27.52
C LEU A 199 -6.05 -4.48 28.01
N ALA A 200 -6.37 -5.43 27.13
CA ALA A 200 -6.30 -6.87 27.44
C ALA A 200 -4.86 -7.38 27.47
N GLU A 201 -3.96 -6.79 26.69
CA GLU A 201 -2.55 -7.15 26.57
C GLU A 201 -1.65 -6.00 27.05
N PRO A 202 -1.65 -5.69 28.36
CA PRO A 202 -1.00 -4.51 28.90
C PRO A 202 0.52 -4.50 28.75
N VAL A 203 1.16 -5.65 28.69
CA VAL A 203 2.61 -5.77 28.46
C VAL A 203 2.94 -5.27 27.06
N MET A 204 2.24 -5.79 26.04
CA MET A 204 2.41 -5.36 24.64
C MET A 204 2.21 -3.84 24.50
N PHE A 205 1.15 -3.30 25.13
CA PHE A 205 0.83 -1.89 25.04
C PHE A 205 1.87 -1.01 25.72
N ARG A 206 2.37 -1.42 26.91
CA ARG A 206 3.45 -0.69 27.60
C ARG A 206 4.75 -0.69 26.81
N THR A 207 5.09 -1.81 26.17
CA THR A 207 6.29 -1.89 25.31
C THR A 207 6.22 -0.95 24.11
N GLN A 208 5.00 -0.63 23.65
CA GLN A 208 4.83 0.30 22.54
C GLN A 208 4.89 1.78 22.98
N MET A 209 4.47 2.09 24.22
CA MET A 209 4.36 3.45 24.76
C MET A 209 5.66 3.95 25.37
#